data_58f9e8c0f38718feb3df94ecf52e3578
#
_entry.id   58f9e8c0f38718feb3df94ecf52e3578
#
_cell.length_a   1.000
_cell.length_b   1.000
_cell.length_c   1.000
_cell.angle_alpha   90.00
_cell.angle_beta   90.00
_cell.angle_gamma   90.00
#
_symmetry.space_group_name_H-M   'P 1'
#
loop_
_entity.id
_entity.type
_entity.pdbx_description
1 polymer ?
#
loop_
_entity_poly.entity_id
_entity_poly.type
_entity_poly.pdbx_seq_one_letter_code
_entity_poly.pdbx_strand_id
1 'polypeptide(L)'
;MIKSLIVLLAVLTFSASATAQQPSLQELVNRAAKTTLDRFADKKLQESELSITLIDLRDPKRPVTASFRGNERVYPASVVKLFYLVATHRWLEDKKIEQTPELTRAVRDMIVDSSNEATQYVLDVLTHTTGGYELPPKEMEEWQYQRNAVNRYFSSLGYTNINVNQKTFCEDAYGRERVSRGPNGENRNKLTTDATARLLMEIVTGKIANAARTAAMMELLKREHTGTSTDTDNQGRGFTGIALQGREGFRLWSKAGWTSTTRHDVAYVETPDGGKFVLATFTSNHSNDREIIPTVARVVNEGLK
;
A
#
# COMPACT_ATOMS: atom_id res chain seq x y z
N MET A 1 32.76 46.65 68.59
CA MET A 1 31.42 46.08 68.14
C MET A 1 31.57 45.74 66.68
N ILE A 2 31.87 44.49 66.37
CA ILE A 2 32.08 43.97 64.98
C ILE A 2 30.75 43.29 64.59
N LYS A 3 30.11 43.82 63.53
CA LYS A 3 28.89 43.20 62.96
C LYS A 3 29.32 42.22 61.87
N SER A 4 29.12 40.93 62.11
CA SER A 4 29.29 39.86 61.13
C SER A 4 28.09 39.83 60.13
N LEU A 5 28.39 39.96 58.84
CA LEU A 5 27.43 39.84 57.73
C LEU A 5 27.46 38.38 57.24
N ILE A 6 26.39 37.67 57.44
CA ILE A 6 26.19 36.30 56.89
C ILE A 6 25.63 36.48 55.47
N VAL A 7 26.38 36.08 54.46
CA VAL A 7 25.93 36.02 53.05
C VAL A 7 25.38 34.61 52.85
N LEU A 8 24.06 34.50 52.62
CA LEU A 8 23.38 33.27 52.30
C LEU A 8 23.46 33.00 50.78
N LEU A 9 24.28 32.04 50.37
CA LEU A 9 24.42 31.63 48.97
C LEU A 9 23.28 30.64 48.61
N ALA A 10 22.27 31.11 47.86
CA ALA A 10 21.22 30.24 47.35
C ALA A 10 21.75 29.49 46.10
N VAL A 11 21.95 28.17 46.20
CA VAL A 11 22.30 27.31 45.08
C VAL A 11 21.00 26.94 44.35
N LEU A 12 20.75 27.55 43.20
CA LEU A 12 19.70 27.19 42.27
C LEU A 12 20.12 25.93 41.49
N THR A 13 19.59 24.76 41.88
CA THR A 13 19.73 23.53 41.09
C THR A 13 18.77 23.58 39.90
N PHE A 14 19.26 23.82 38.71
CA PHE A 14 18.52 23.60 37.45
C PHE A 14 18.42 22.11 37.19
N SER A 15 17.27 21.54 37.48
CA SER A 15 16.91 20.19 36.99
C SER A 15 16.59 20.31 35.51
N ALA A 16 17.52 19.98 34.61
CA ALA A 16 17.25 19.80 33.19
C ALA A 16 16.41 18.53 33.02
N SER A 17 15.10 18.69 32.85
CA SER A 17 14.25 17.63 32.37
C SER A 17 14.65 17.32 30.94
N ALA A 18 15.36 16.20 30.72
CA ALA A 18 15.62 15.67 29.40
C ALA A 18 14.25 15.25 28.80
N THR A 19 13.67 16.09 27.97
CA THR A 19 12.57 15.68 27.07
C THR A 19 13.13 14.63 26.15
N ALA A 20 12.73 13.38 26.31
CA ALA A 20 13.06 12.31 25.37
C ALA A 20 12.59 12.76 23.98
N GLN A 21 13.54 13.01 23.09
CA GLN A 21 13.25 13.40 21.70
C GLN A 21 12.51 12.24 21.04
N GLN A 22 11.33 12.49 20.46
CA GLN A 22 10.63 11.45 19.73
C GLN A 22 11.53 10.92 18.60
N PRO A 23 11.58 9.59 18.40
CA PRO A 23 12.41 9.01 17.34
C PRO A 23 11.97 9.56 15.99
N SER A 24 12.91 9.76 15.08
CA SER A 24 12.63 10.13 13.70
C SER A 24 11.75 9.08 13.04
N LEU A 25 10.99 9.46 12.00
CA LEU A 25 10.15 8.50 11.27
C LEU A 25 10.99 7.35 10.70
N GLN A 26 12.24 7.63 10.28
CA GLN A 26 13.15 6.62 9.76
C GLN A 26 13.61 5.63 10.86
N GLU A 27 13.88 6.12 12.07
CA GLU A 27 14.20 5.24 13.21
C GLU A 27 13.02 4.36 13.58
N LEU A 28 11.79 4.87 13.48
CA LEU A 28 10.56 4.07 13.70
C LEU A 28 10.43 2.95 12.68
N VAL A 29 10.63 3.24 11.39
CA VAL A 29 10.58 2.23 10.32
C VAL A 29 11.69 1.18 10.50
N ASN A 30 12.91 1.61 10.80
CA ASN A 30 14.03 0.71 11.05
C ASN A 30 13.77 -0.20 12.27
N ARG A 31 13.17 0.34 13.33
CA ARG A 31 12.74 -0.43 14.50
C ARG A 31 11.65 -1.43 14.14
N ALA A 32 10.66 -1.04 13.33
CA ALA A 32 9.61 -1.95 12.89
C ALA A 32 10.18 -3.11 12.05
N ALA A 33 11.11 -2.82 11.12
CA ALA A 33 11.79 -3.84 10.35
C ALA A 33 12.60 -4.78 11.25
N LYS A 34 13.47 -4.24 12.12
CA LYS A 34 14.30 -5.04 13.03
C LYS A 34 13.45 -5.90 13.96
N THR A 35 12.44 -5.34 14.62
CA THR A 35 11.55 -6.09 15.51
C THR A 35 10.87 -7.25 14.77
N THR A 36 10.47 -7.01 13.51
CA THR A 36 9.82 -8.04 12.70
C THR A 36 10.82 -9.12 12.30
N LEU A 37 11.99 -8.78 11.81
CA LEU A 37 13.04 -9.73 11.44
C LEU A 37 13.47 -10.60 12.64
N ASP A 38 13.69 -9.99 13.81
CA ASP A 38 14.05 -10.69 15.05
C ASP A 38 12.92 -11.67 15.48
N ARG A 39 11.66 -11.21 15.41
CA ARG A 39 10.49 -12.04 15.81
C ARG A 39 10.29 -13.27 14.93
N PHE A 40 10.62 -13.16 13.64
CA PHE A 40 10.44 -14.24 12.66
C PHE A 40 11.78 -14.88 12.23
N ALA A 41 12.83 -14.75 13.05
CA ALA A 41 14.13 -15.36 12.78
C ALA A 41 14.06 -16.90 12.75
N ASP A 42 13.23 -17.52 13.59
CA ASP A 42 12.94 -18.96 13.58
C ASP A 42 12.26 -19.42 12.28
N LYS A 43 11.51 -18.53 11.62
CA LYS A 43 10.88 -18.72 10.29
C LYS A 43 11.83 -18.39 9.15
N LYS A 44 13.07 -17.98 9.44
CA LYS A 44 14.11 -17.60 8.46
C LYS A 44 13.72 -16.40 7.58
N LEU A 45 12.90 -15.48 8.09
CA LEU A 45 12.59 -14.24 7.37
C LEU A 45 13.88 -13.45 7.14
N GLN A 46 14.17 -13.16 5.86
CA GLN A 46 15.35 -12.40 5.45
C GLN A 46 14.99 -10.92 5.19
N GLU A 47 15.98 -10.03 5.34
CA GLU A 47 15.82 -8.61 4.98
C GLU A 47 15.32 -8.43 3.54
N SER A 48 15.82 -9.26 2.60
CA SER A 48 15.43 -9.23 1.18
C SER A 48 13.95 -9.54 0.94
N GLU A 49 13.26 -10.12 1.91
CA GLU A 49 11.88 -10.57 1.81
C GLU A 49 10.88 -9.61 2.47
N LEU A 50 11.36 -8.53 3.09
CA LEU A 50 10.54 -7.52 3.76
C LEU A 50 10.81 -6.13 3.18
N SER A 51 9.77 -5.40 2.81
CA SER A 51 9.82 -3.99 2.43
C SER A 51 8.71 -3.23 3.16
N ILE A 52 9.04 -2.04 3.67
CA ILE A 52 8.13 -1.20 4.45
C ILE A 52 8.25 0.24 3.98
N THR A 53 7.13 0.92 3.79
CA THR A 53 7.09 2.37 3.63
C THR A 53 6.00 2.94 4.53
N LEU A 54 6.36 3.94 5.30
CA LEU A 54 5.50 4.69 6.20
C LEU A 54 5.44 6.15 5.76
N ILE A 55 4.23 6.69 5.63
CA ILE A 55 4.00 8.11 5.37
C ILE A 55 3.17 8.67 6.54
N ASP A 56 3.75 9.59 7.29
CA ASP A 56 3.05 10.33 8.34
C ASP A 56 2.21 11.44 7.70
N LEU A 57 0.91 11.42 7.96
CA LEU A 57 -0.08 12.37 7.45
C LEU A 57 -0.74 13.20 8.56
N ARG A 58 -0.14 13.30 9.76
CA ARG A 58 -0.64 14.19 10.82
C ARG A 58 -0.69 15.65 10.34
N ASP A 59 0.25 16.05 9.49
CA ASP A 59 0.16 17.26 8.67
C ASP A 59 0.06 16.87 7.18
N PRO A 60 -1.15 16.78 6.60
CA PRO A 60 -1.32 16.32 5.21
C PRO A 60 -0.77 17.32 4.17
N LYS A 61 -0.41 18.55 4.59
CA LYS A 61 0.26 19.53 3.72
C LYS A 61 1.77 19.27 3.63
N ARG A 62 2.34 18.62 4.62
CA ARG A 62 3.76 18.29 4.73
C ARG A 62 3.95 16.83 5.12
N PRO A 63 3.57 15.88 4.26
CA PRO A 63 3.74 14.46 4.53
C PRO A 63 5.23 14.14 4.69
N VAL A 64 5.55 13.33 5.69
CA VAL A 64 6.91 12.83 5.92
C VAL A 64 6.93 11.35 5.59
N THR A 65 7.90 10.93 4.77
CA THR A 65 8.05 9.54 4.32
C THR A 65 9.34 8.94 4.86
N ALA A 66 9.27 7.69 5.30
CA ALA A 66 10.43 6.86 5.63
C ALA A 66 10.20 5.44 5.11
N SER A 67 11.28 4.75 4.74
CA SER A 67 11.15 3.39 4.22
C SER A 67 12.32 2.49 4.61
N PHE A 68 12.03 1.18 4.65
CA PHE A 68 13.00 0.09 4.69
C PHE A 68 12.83 -0.70 3.41
N ARG A 69 13.85 -0.71 2.54
CA ARG A 69 13.84 -1.34 1.22
C ARG A 69 12.66 -0.89 0.34
N GLY A 70 12.21 0.36 0.52
CA GLY A 70 10.98 0.89 -0.07
C GLY A 70 10.96 0.91 -1.61
N ASN A 71 12.13 0.97 -2.26
CA ASN A 71 12.29 1.00 -3.72
C ASN A 71 12.50 -0.39 -4.37
N GLU A 72 12.41 -1.48 -3.60
CA GLU A 72 12.54 -2.84 -4.12
C GLU A 72 11.29 -3.27 -4.88
N ARG A 73 11.49 -3.77 -6.10
CA ARG A 73 10.40 -4.23 -6.98
C ARG A 73 10.03 -5.66 -6.68
N VAL A 74 8.80 -5.88 -6.27
CA VAL A 74 8.26 -7.23 -6.04
C VAL A 74 6.99 -7.47 -6.87
N TYR A 75 6.62 -8.74 -7.06
CA TYR A 75 5.32 -9.08 -7.63
C TYR A 75 4.22 -8.71 -6.63
N PRO A 76 3.27 -7.81 -6.98
CA PRO A 76 2.41 -7.17 -5.99
C PRO A 76 1.15 -7.96 -5.64
N ALA A 77 0.90 -9.11 -6.26
CA ALA A 77 -0.39 -9.78 -6.19
C ALA A 77 -1.55 -8.78 -6.44
N SER A 78 -2.61 -8.83 -5.65
CA SER A 78 -3.78 -7.96 -5.83
C SER A 78 -3.58 -6.49 -5.41
N VAL A 79 -2.44 -6.11 -4.86
CA VAL A 79 -2.16 -4.68 -4.58
C VAL A 79 -2.11 -3.85 -5.87
N VAL A 80 -1.77 -4.45 -7.01
CA VAL A 80 -1.82 -3.79 -8.34
C VAL A 80 -3.19 -3.19 -8.66
N LYS A 81 -4.27 -3.74 -8.10
CA LYS A 81 -5.66 -3.28 -8.32
C LYS A 81 -5.89 -1.86 -7.81
N LEU A 82 -5.06 -1.37 -6.87
CA LEU A 82 -5.07 0.02 -6.44
C LEU A 82 -4.71 0.97 -7.60
N PHE A 83 -3.75 0.59 -8.43
CA PHE A 83 -3.36 1.35 -9.62
C PHE A 83 -4.46 1.33 -10.69
N TYR A 84 -5.10 0.18 -10.90
CA TYR A 84 -6.24 0.09 -11.83
C TYR A 84 -7.47 0.85 -11.33
N LEU A 85 -7.70 0.91 -10.02
CA LEU A 85 -8.74 1.75 -9.43
C LEU A 85 -8.53 3.22 -9.78
N VAL A 86 -7.33 3.74 -9.54
CA VAL A 86 -6.99 5.13 -9.86
C VAL A 86 -7.10 5.39 -11.36
N ALA A 87 -6.54 4.52 -12.20
CA ALA A 87 -6.63 4.65 -13.66
C ALA A 87 -8.11 4.70 -14.12
N THR A 88 -8.97 3.83 -13.57
CA THR A 88 -10.40 3.83 -13.91
C THR A 88 -11.06 5.16 -13.56
N HIS A 89 -10.86 5.66 -12.34
CA HIS A 89 -11.45 6.92 -11.92
C HIS A 89 -10.92 8.12 -12.73
N ARG A 90 -9.64 8.11 -13.12
CA ARG A 90 -9.04 9.11 -14.00
C ARG A 90 -9.59 9.04 -15.43
N TRP A 91 -9.70 7.84 -16.02
CA TRP A 91 -10.28 7.68 -17.37
C TRP A 91 -11.75 8.11 -17.41
N LEU A 92 -12.52 7.84 -16.35
CA LEU A 92 -13.90 8.32 -16.20
C LEU A 92 -13.96 9.84 -16.06
N GLU A 93 -13.05 10.46 -15.29
CA GLU A 93 -12.97 11.92 -15.12
C GLU A 93 -12.58 12.59 -16.44
N ASP A 94 -11.61 12.04 -17.15
CA ASP A 94 -11.12 12.51 -18.45
C ASP A 94 -12.06 12.14 -19.62
N LYS A 95 -13.18 11.45 -19.37
CA LYS A 95 -14.14 10.96 -20.39
C LYS A 95 -13.51 10.04 -21.45
N LYS A 96 -12.48 9.31 -21.10
CA LYS A 96 -11.81 8.31 -21.97
C LYS A 96 -12.55 6.98 -22.00
N ILE A 97 -13.33 6.69 -20.98
CA ILE A 97 -14.22 5.54 -20.88
C ILE A 97 -15.58 5.98 -20.32
N GLU A 98 -16.62 5.19 -20.58
CA GLU A 98 -17.97 5.45 -20.07
C GLU A 98 -18.21 4.69 -18.76
N GLN A 99 -18.95 5.31 -17.86
CA GLN A 99 -19.42 4.65 -16.63
C GLN A 99 -20.68 3.83 -16.92
N THR A 100 -20.49 2.53 -17.13
CA THR A 100 -21.59 1.59 -17.28
C THR A 100 -21.91 0.91 -15.92
N PRO A 101 -23.14 0.35 -15.75
CA PRO A 101 -23.45 -0.47 -14.57
C PRO A 101 -22.47 -1.63 -14.41
N GLU A 102 -22.07 -2.27 -15.50
CA GLU A 102 -21.13 -3.39 -15.49
C GLU A 102 -19.73 -2.96 -15.02
N LEU A 103 -19.20 -1.84 -15.53
CA LEU A 103 -17.90 -1.30 -15.08
C LEU A 103 -17.97 -0.89 -13.60
N THR A 104 -19.07 -0.29 -13.16
CA THR A 104 -19.25 0.10 -11.75
C THR A 104 -19.22 -1.12 -10.83
N ARG A 105 -19.92 -2.21 -11.20
CA ARG A 105 -19.92 -3.48 -10.49
C ARG A 105 -18.52 -4.10 -10.48
N ALA A 106 -17.85 -4.15 -11.63
CA ALA A 106 -16.52 -4.75 -11.75
C ALA A 106 -15.47 -4.00 -10.93
N VAL A 107 -15.50 -2.67 -10.89
CA VAL A 107 -14.59 -1.87 -10.05
C VAL A 107 -14.80 -2.15 -8.58
N ARG A 108 -16.07 -2.28 -8.14
CA ARG A 108 -16.39 -2.69 -6.78
C ARG A 108 -15.81 -4.07 -6.47
N ASP A 109 -16.12 -5.07 -7.29
CA ASP A 109 -15.70 -6.46 -7.07
C ASP A 109 -14.16 -6.61 -7.11
N MET A 110 -13.49 -5.84 -8.00
CA MET A 110 -12.02 -5.76 -8.05
C MET A 110 -11.41 -5.30 -6.73
N ILE A 111 -12.02 -4.35 -6.03
CA ILE A 111 -11.44 -3.73 -4.83
C ILE A 111 -11.97 -4.36 -3.55
N VAL A 112 -13.29 -4.54 -3.43
CA VAL A 112 -13.93 -5.04 -2.20
C VAL A 112 -13.69 -6.54 -2.06
N ASP A 113 -13.98 -7.31 -3.10
CA ASP A 113 -13.88 -8.77 -3.09
C ASP A 113 -12.53 -9.27 -3.65
N SER A 114 -11.73 -8.34 -4.18
CA SER A 114 -10.44 -8.65 -4.82
C SER A 114 -10.56 -9.63 -6.00
N SER A 115 -11.72 -9.62 -6.73
CA SER A 115 -11.97 -10.51 -7.87
C SER A 115 -10.93 -10.32 -8.98
N ASN A 116 -10.38 -11.43 -9.45
CA ASN A 116 -9.44 -11.45 -10.58
C ASN A 116 -10.16 -11.29 -11.92
N GLU A 117 -11.34 -11.87 -12.06
CA GLU A 117 -12.18 -11.76 -13.26
C GLU A 117 -12.60 -10.30 -13.48
N ALA A 118 -13.09 -9.65 -12.43
CA ALA A 118 -13.41 -8.23 -12.48
C ALA A 118 -12.17 -7.38 -12.84
N THR A 119 -11.00 -7.72 -12.32
CA THR A 119 -9.74 -7.04 -12.65
C THR A 119 -9.38 -7.18 -14.13
N GLN A 120 -9.57 -8.38 -14.70
CA GLN A 120 -9.31 -8.63 -16.12
C GLN A 120 -10.20 -7.76 -17.01
N TYR A 121 -11.49 -7.71 -16.69
CA TYR A 121 -12.45 -6.86 -17.42
C TYR A 121 -12.10 -5.37 -17.29
N VAL A 122 -11.82 -4.89 -16.08
CA VAL A 122 -11.44 -3.48 -15.85
C VAL A 122 -10.19 -3.12 -16.66
N LEU A 123 -9.17 -3.98 -16.67
CA LEU A 123 -7.95 -3.70 -17.44
C LEU A 123 -8.21 -3.69 -18.96
N ASP A 124 -9.04 -4.60 -19.45
CA ASP A 124 -9.44 -4.60 -20.87
C ASP A 124 -10.16 -3.31 -21.26
N VAL A 125 -11.09 -2.82 -20.42
CA VAL A 125 -11.76 -1.53 -20.63
C VAL A 125 -10.77 -0.37 -20.62
N LEU A 126 -9.86 -0.33 -19.63
CA LEU A 126 -8.85 0.74 -19.50
C LEU A 126 -7.90 0.84 -20.70
N THR A 127 -7.61 -0.29 -21.32
CA THR A 127 -6.58 -0.37 -22.34
C THR A 127 -7.12 -0.63 -23.75
N HIS A 128 -8.44 -0.79 -23.88
CA HIS A 128 -9.11 -1.18 -25.13
C HIS A 128 -8.49 -2.44 -25.76
N THR A 129 -8.15 -3.41 -24.92
CA THR A 129 -7.57 -4.68 -25.34
C THR A 129 -8.42 -5.84 -24.82
N THR A 130 -8.23 -7.02 -25.42
CA THR A 130 -8.83 -8.27 -24.94
C THR A 130 -7.77 -9.37 -24.95
N GLY A 131 -7.97 -10.42 -24.14
CA GLY A 131 -7.22 -11.67 -24.28
C GLY A 131 -7.59 -12.40 -25.59
N GLY A 132 -6.90 -13.50 -25.88
CA GLY A 132 -7.16 -14.33 -27.06
C GLY A 132 -5.91 -15.02 -27.54
N TYR A 133 -5.99 -15.61 -28.75
CA TYR A 133 -4.85 -16.28 -29.38
C TYR A 133 -3.67 -15.34 -29.57
N GLU A 134 -2.50 -15.92 -29.82
CA GLU A 134 -1.31 -15.16 -30.18
C GLU A 134 -1.54 -14.34 -31.45
N LEU A 135 -0.99 -13.15 -31.49
CA LEU A 135 -1.10 -12.23 -32.63
C LEU A 135 0.16 -12.29 -33.49
N PRO A 136 0.04 -12.00 -34.80
CA PRO A 136 1.21 -11.70 -35.61
C PRO A 136 2.06 -10.57 -34.99
N PRO A 137 3.38 -10.52 -35.24
CA PRO A 137 4.28 -9.60 -34.54
C PRO A 137 3.82 -8.15 -34.55
N LYS A 138 3.41 -7.61 -35.70
CA LYS A 138 2.96 -6.20 -35.81
C LYS A 138 1.69 -5.92 -34.99
N GLU A 139 0.72 -6.82 -35.05
CA GLU A 139 -0.52 -6.69 -34.26
C GLU A 139 -0.24 -6.84 -32.77
N MET A 140 0.74 -7.68 -32.40
CA MET A 140 1.18 -7.85 -31.01
C MET A 140 1.83 -6.57 -30.47
N GLU A 141 2.63 -5.85 -31.28
CA GLU A 141 3.21 -4.56 -30.90
C GLU A 141 2.13 -3.51 -30.66
N GLU A 142 1.13 -3.41 -31.53
CA GLU A 142 -0.02 -2.49 -31.37
C GLU A 142 -0.82 -2.82 -30.12
N TRP A 143 -1.13 -4.10 -29.91
CA TRP A 143 -1.82 -4.58 -28.71
C TRP A 143 -1.02 -4.27 -27.44
N GLN A 144 0.28 -4.53 -27.46
CA GLN A 144 1.18 -4.27 -26.32
C GLN A 144 1.26 -2.77 -26.01
N TYR A 145 1.29 -1.92 -27.03
CA TYR A 145 1.23 -0.48 -26.84
C TYR A 145 -0.04 -0.05 -26.13
N GLN A 146 -1.20 -0.55 -26.54
CA GLN A 146 -2.49 -0.25 -25.90
C GLN A 146 -2.50 -0.80 -24.46
N ARG A 147 -2.14 -2.05 -24.25
CA ARG A 147 -2.08 -2.71 -22.93
C ARG A 147 -1.20 -1.94 -21.96
N ASN A 148 -0.20 -1.24 -22.43
CA ASN A 148 0.71 -0.46 -21.61
C ASN A 148 0.23 0.97 -21.26
N ALA A 149 -1.04 1.29 -21.52
CA ALA A 149 -1.59 2.63 -21.28
C ALA A 149 -1.53 3.05 -19.80
N VAL A 150 -1.78 2.12 -18.88
CA VAL A 150 -1.73 2.39 -17.44
C VAL A 150 -0.30 2.72 -16.99
N ASN A 151 0.71 1.98 -17.46
CA ASN A 151 2.12 2.32 -17.19
C ASN A 151 2.49 3.70 -17.70
N ARG A 152 2.10 4.04 -18.94
CA ARG A 152 2.39 5.39 -19.50
C ARG A 152 1.76 6.49 -18.67
N TYR A 153 0.55 6.30 -18.21
CA TYR A 153 -0.11 7.27 -17.32
C TYR A 153 0.68 7.47 -16.03
N PHE A 154 0.99 6.40 -15.30
CA PHE A 154 1.72 6.53 -14.05
C PHE A 154 3.15 7.04 -14.25
N SER A 155 3.81 6.68 -15.35
CA SER A 155 5.13 7.25 -15.71
C SER A 155 5.05 8.76 -15.91
N SER A 156 3.99 9.29 -16.52
CA SER A 156 3.79 10.74 -16.68
C SER A 156 3.59 11.48 -15.36
N LEU A 157 3.21 10.77 -14.29
CA LEU A 157 3.12 11.28 -12.92
C LEU A 157 4.39 11.03 -12.09
N GLY A 158 5.47 10.54 -12.71
CA GLY A 158 6.75 10.28 -12.06
C GLY A 158 6.81 8.99 -11.25
N TYR A 159 5.94 8.00 -11.55
CA TYR A 159 6.06 6.64 -11.04
C TYR A 159 6.98 5.83 -11.96
N THR A 160 8.26 5.78 -11.65
CA THR A 160 9.27 5.24 -12.57
C THR A 160 9.67 3.80 -12.28
N ASN A 161 9.49 3.31 -11.05
CA ASN A 161 9.96 1.99 -10.64
C ASN A 161 8.80 1.01 -10.40
N ILE A 162 7.86 0.95 -11.35
CA ILE A 162 6.69 0.05 -11.31
C ILE A 162 6.48 -0.61 -12.68
N ASN A 163 5.65 -1.65 -12.69
CA ASN A 163 5.03 -2.23 -13.89
C ASN A 163 3.59 -2.64 -13.57
N VAL A 164 2.61 -2.06 -14.24
CA VAL A 164 1.17 -2.23 -13.96
C VAL A 164 0.39 -2.41 -15.28
N ASN A 165 0.64 -3.51 -15.98
CA ASN A 165 0.04 -3.77 -17.29
C ASN A 165 -0.46 -5.19 -17.50
N GLN A 166 -0.38 -6.06 -16.47
CA GLN A 166 -0.81 -7.46 -16.60
C GLN A 166 -2.10 -7.72 -15.85
N LYS A 167 -2.95 -8.56 -16.42
CA LYS A 167 -4.11 -9.13 -15.74
C LYS A 167 -3.68 -9.96 -14.53
N THR A 168 -4.58 -10.06 -13.55
CA THR A 168 -4.47 -11.03 -12.48
C THR A 168 -5.26 -12.28 -12.88
N PHE A 169 -4.60 -13.41 -13.05
CA PHE A 169 -5.24 -14.66 -13.46
C PHE A 169 -5.52 -15.54 -12.24
N CYS A 170 -6.58 -16.34 -12.32
CA CYS A 170 -6.85 -17.38 -11.33
C CYS A 170 -5.92 -18.58 -11.55
N GLU A 171 -5.67 -18.93 -12.82
CA GLU A 171 -4.75 -19.98 -13.24
C GLU A 171 -3.50 -19.37 -13.87
N ASP A 172 -3.44 -19.33 -15.20
CA ASP A 172 -2.29 -18.76 -15.91
C ASP A 172 -2.72 -17.95 -17.16
N ALA A 173 -1.82 -17.12 -17.66
CA ALA A 173 -2.00 -16.41 -18.91
C ALA A 173 -1.87 -17.37 -20.09
N TYR A 174 -2.66 -17.15 -21.14
CA TYR A 174 -2.54 -17.88 -22.42
C TYR A 174 -2.51 -16.92 -23.61
N GLY A 175 -2.11 -17.43 -24.77
CA GLY A 175 -2.10 -16.69 -26.01
C GLY A 175 -1.34 -15.37 -25.90
N ARG A 176 -1.91 -14.26 -26.41
CA ARG A 176 -1.28 -12.93 -26.39
C ARG A 176 -0.93 -12.42 -25.01
N GLU A 177 -1.68 -12.80 -23.99
CA GLU A 177 -1.39 -12.43 -22.59
C GLU A 177 -0.10 -13.13 -22.11
N ARG A 178 0.12 -14.39 -22.48
CA ARG A 178 1.34 -15.12 -22.17
C ARG A 178 2.54 -14.53 -22.92
N VAL A 179 2.37 -14.23 -24.23
CA VAL A 179 3.41 -13.55 -25.03
C VAL A 179 3.77 -12.19 -24.40
N SER A 180 2.77 -11.40 -24.02
CA SER A 180 2.98 -10.10 -23.36
C SER A 180 3.74 -10.21 -22.05
N ARG A 181 3.45 -11.25 -21.25
CA ARG A 181 4.13 -11.46 -19.96
C ARG A 181 5.61 -11.81 -20.12
N GLY A 182 5.98 -12.40 -21.25
CA GLY A 182 7.32 -12.94 -21.50
C GLY A 182 7.52 -14.34 -20.91
N PRO A 183 8.44 -15.15 -21.49
CA PRO A 183 8.67 -16.55 -21.15
C PRO A 183 9.06 -16.76 -19.67
N ASN A 184 9.83 -15.83 -19.10
CA ASN A 184 10.28 -15.86 -17.71
C ASN A 184 9.50 -14.86 -16.82
N GLY A 185 8.43 -14.25 -17.36
CA GLY A 185 7.64 -13.26 -16.63
C GLY A 185 8.33 -11.90 -16.50
N GLU A 186 9.16 -11.52 -17.44
CA GLU A 186 9.91 -10.26 -17.45
C GLU A 186 8.99 -9.04 -17.34
N ASN A 187 7.83 -9.12 -17.99
CA ASN A 187 6.82 -8.08 -17.99
C ASN A 187 5.68 -8.32 -16.97
N ARG A 188 5.92 -9.12 -15.92
CA ARG A 188 4.94 -9.25 -14.83
C ARG A 188 4.74 -7.94 -14.10
N ASN A 189 3.56 -7.77 -13.50
CA ASN A 189 3.33 -6.66 -12.60
C ASN A 189 4.42 -6.61 -11.51
N LYS A 190 4.93 -5.40 -11.25
CA LYS A 190 5.94 -5.13 -10.22
C LYS A 190 5.59 -3.81 -9.54
N LEU A 191 5.62 -3.80 -8.23
CA LEU A 191 5.44 -2.59 -7.41
C LEU A 191 6.54 -2.49 -6.36
N THR A 192 6.69 -1.27 -5.85
CA THR A 192 7.49 -0.94 -4.68
C THR A 192 6.57 -0.47 -3.57
N THR A 193 6.96 -0.60 -2.30
CA THR A 193 6.18 -0.04 -1.19
C THR A 193 6.16 1.48 -1.24
N ASP A 194 7.23 2.14 -1.72
CA ASP A 194 7.28 3.59 -1.90
C ASP A 194 6.23 4.09 -2.89
N ALA A 195 6.17 3.50 -4.08
CA ALA A 195 5.18 3.87 -5.09
C ALA A 195 3.75 3.58 -4.63
N THR A 196 3.55 2.47 -3.95
CA THR A 196 2.22 2.05 -3.49
C THR A 196 1.71 2.91 -2.34
N ALA A 197 2.56 3.22 -1.36
CA ALA A 197 2.22 4.12 -0.26
C ALA A 197 1.96 5.55 -0.77
N ARG A 198 2.79 6.04 -1.71
CA ARG A 198 2.57 7.32 -2.39
C ARG A 198 1.20 7.38 -3.07
N LEU A 199 0.82 6.34 -3.80
CA LEU A 199 -0.48 6.32 -4.50
C LEU A 199 -1.65 6.37 -3.52
N LEU A 200 -1.61 5.58 -2.44
CA LEU A 200 -2.66 5.63 -1.43
C LEU A 200 -2.69 7.00 -0.72
N MET A 201 -1.54 7.61 -0.42
CA MET A 201 -1.46 8.96 0.11
C MET A 201 -2.09 9.98 -0.84
N GLU A 202 -1.82 9.91 -2.16
CA GLU A 202 -2.41 10.81 -3.15
C GLU A 202 -3.93 10.62 -3.27
N ILE A 203 -4.46 9.40 -3.08
CA ILE A 203 -5.90 9.14 -3.00
C ILE A 203 -6.48 9.84 -1.76
N VAL A 204 -5.97 9.52 -0.56
CA VAL A 204 -6.57 10.00 0.70
C VAL A 204 -6.45 11.51 0.90
N THR A 205 -5.48 12.15 0.25
CA THR A 205 -5.30 13.61 0.26
C THR A 205 -5.99 14.32 -0.90
N GLY A 206 -6.69 13.60 -1.78
CA GLY A 206 -7.40 14.16 -2.93
C GLY A 206 -6.50 14.74 -4.02
N LYS A 207 -5.22 14.33 -4.09
CA LYS A 207 -4.26 14.86 -5.07
C LYS A 207 -4.32 14.18 -6.43
N ILE A 208 -4.91 12.97 -6.52
CA ILE A 208 -4.85 12.16 -7.73
C ILE A 208 -6.11 12.28 -8.61
N ALA A 209 -7.24 12.71 -8.06
CA ALA A 209 -8.52 12.86 -8.75
C ALA A 209 -9.37 13.94 -8.10
N ASN A 210 -10.49 14.34 -8.75
CA ASN A 210 -11.43 15.30 -8.15
C ASN A 210 -12.10 14.73 -6.88
N ALA A 211 -12.78 15.61 -6.13
CA ALA A 211 -13.38 15.26 -4.83
C ALA A 211 -14.41 14.11 -4.93
N ALA A 212 -15.24 14.09 -5.96
CA ALA A 212 -16.25 13.04 -6.14
C ALA A 212 -15.61 11.68 -6.43
N ARG A 213 -14.58 11.64 -7.29
CA ARG A 213 -13.83 10.41 -7.60
C ARG A 213 -13.00 9.93 -6.39
N THR A 214 -12.38 10.86 -5.66
CA THR A 214 -11.70 10.56 -4.40
C THR A 214 -12.63 9.91 -3.40
N ALA A 215 -13.81 10.49 -3.16
CA ALA A 215 -14.80 9.91 -2.24
C ALA A 215 -15.23 8.49 -2.66
N ALA A 216 -15.46 8.27 -3.97
CA ALA A 216 -15.83 6.96 -4.50
C ALA A 216 -14.71 5.92 -4.29
N MET A 217 -13.45 6.27 -4.52
CA MET A 217 -12.30 5.39 -4.25
C MET A 217 -12.17 5.08 -2.76
N MET A 218 -12.32 6.07 -1.90
CA MET A 218 -12.25 5.90 -0.44
C MET A 218 -13.35 4.99 0.08
N GLU A 219 -14.57 5.08 -0.46
CA GLU A 219 -15.66 4.16 -0.07
C GLU A 219 -15.32 2.70 -0.41
N LEU A 220 -14.76 2.43 -1.58
CA LEU A 220 -14.36 1.08 -1.99
C LEU A 220 -13.17 0.52 -1.19
N LEU A 221 -12.28 1.38 -0.69
CA LEU A 221 -11.11 0.99 0.08
C LEU A 221 -11.40 0.84 1.58
N LYS A 222 -12.53 1.34 2.08
CA LYS A 222 -12.92 1.26 3.50
C LYS A 222 -12.99 -0.20 3.95
N ARG A 223 -12.45 -0.47 5.14
CA ARG A 223 -12.42 -1.82 5.72
C ARG A 223 -13.02 -1.85 7.11
N GLU A 224 -13.83 -2.87 7.34
CA GLU A 224 -14.28 -3.22 8.68
C GLU A 224 -13.24 -4.14 9.32
N HIS A 225 -12.60 -3.68 10.39
CA HIS A 225 -11.55 -4.42 11.12
C HIS A 225 -12.05 -4.96 12.47
N THR A 226 -13.26 -4.59 12.90
CA THR A 226 -13.91 -5.08 14.12
C THR A 226 -14.68 -6.37 13.84
N GLY A 227 -15.06 -7.08 14.90
CA GLY A 227 -15.80 -8.34 14.84
C GLY A 227 -14.90 -9.53 14.54
N THR A 228 -15.53 -10.70 14.39
CA THR A 228 -14.85 -11.98 14.15
C THR A 228 -14.98 -12.38 12.68
N SER A 229 -13.92 -12.94 12.11
CA SER A 229 -13.93 -13.59 10.80
C SER A 229 -13.11 -14.86 10.88
N THR A 230 -13.60 -15.95 10.31
CA THR A 230 -12.85 -17.19 10.11
C THR A 230 -12.00 -17.13 8.84
N ASP A 231 -12.29 -16.18 7.95
CA ASP A 231 -11.49 -15.93 6.76
C ASP A 231 -10.22 -15.12 7.12
N THR A 232 -9.12 -15.81 7.15
CA THR A 232 -7.80 -15.25 7.46
C THR A 232 -7.22 -14.38 6.34
N ASP A 233 -7.84 -14.37 5.17
CA ASP A 233 -7.48 -13.54 4.02
C ASP A 233 -8.46 -12.38 3.82
N ASN A 234 -9.38 -12.17 4.76
CA ASN A 234 -10.23 -10.99 4.80
C ASN A 234 -9.39 -9.71 4.85
N GLN A 235 -9.59 -8.79 3.90
CA GLN A 235 -8.77 -7.60 3.75
C GLN A 235 -8.82 -6.65 4.96
N GLY A 236 -9.94 -6.63 5.71
CA GLY A 236 -10.09 -5.80 6.91
C GLY A 236 -9.54 -6.44 8.19
N ARG A 237 -9.48 -7.78 8.26
CA ARG A 237 -9.21 -8.54 9.50
C ARG A 237 -8.02 -9.49 9.40
N GLY A 238 -7.40 -9.61 8.24
CA GLY A 238 -6.34 -10.59 7.97
C GLY A 238 -4.95 -9.99 7.71
N PHE A 239 -4.80 -8.67 7.75
CA PHE A 239 -3.56 -7.94 7.39
C PHE A 239 -3.27 -6.85 8.43
N THR A 240 -3.06 -5.60 8.03
CA THR A 240 -2.89 -4.47 8.96
C THR A 240 -4.01 -4.41 10.00
N GLY A 241 -5.26 -4.76 9.63
CA GLY A 241 -6.41 -4.77 10.52
C GLY A 241 -6.26 -5.67 11.75
N ILE A 242 -5.46 -6.75 11.71
CA ILE A 242 -5.15 -7.58 12.89
C ILE A 242 -4.53 -6.73 14.02
N ALA A 243 -3.67 -5.77 13.68
CA ALA A 243 -3.03 -4.89 14.65
C ALA A 243 -4.02 -3.91 15.31
N LEU A 244 -5.21 -3.74 14.74
CA LEU A 244 -6.26 -2.83 15.18
C LEU A 244 -7.41 -3.55 15.91
N GLN A 245 -7.42 -4.88 15.93
CA GLN A 245 -8.46 -5.67 16.59
C GLN A 245 -8.55 -5.33 18.09
N GLY A 246 -9.79 -5.23 18.61
CA GLY A 246 -10.05 -4.87 20.00
C GLY A 246 -9.73 -3.42 20.36
N ARG A 247 -9.40 -2.57 19.38
CA ARG A 247 -9.08 -1.15 19.58
C ARG A 247 -10.17 -0.28 18.95
N GLU A 248 -10.92 0.42 19.80
CA GLU A 248 -12.00 1.29 19.36
C GLU A 248 -11.49 2.60 18.73
N GLY A 249 -12.29 3.18 17.83
CA GLY A 249 -12.04 4.50 17.26
C GLY A 249 -11.03 4.52 16.09
N PHE A 250 -10.42 3.39 15.73
CA PHE A 250 -9.59 3.29 14.53
C PHE A 250 -10.45 3.22 13.27
N ARG A 251 -9.96 3.82 12.19
CA ARG A 251 -10.53 3.68 10.85
C ARG A 251 -9.48 3.16 9.88
N LEU A 252 -9.88 2.28 8.98
CA LEU A 252 -8.98 1.56 8.08
C LEU A 252 -9.48 1.63 6.63
N TRP A 253 -8.59 1.96 5.72
CA TRP A 253 -8.75 1.82 4.27
C TRP A 253 -7.54 1.07 3.73
N SER A 254 -7.75 0.01 2.95
CA SER A 254 -6.63 -0.79 2.49
C SER A 254 -6.89 -1.52 1.18
N LYS A 255 -5.80 -1.97 0.58
CA LYS A 255 -5.80 -2.99 -0.47
C LYS A 255 -4.73 -4.03 -0.18
N ALA A 256 -5.17 -5.23 0.10
CA ALA A 256 -4.29 -6.38 0.30
C ALA A 256 -4.04 -7.15 -1.00
N GLY A 257 -2.98 -7.95 -0.98
CA GLY A 257 -2.64 -8.88 -2.06
C GLY A 257 -1.85 -10.07 -1.54
N TRP A 258 -2.21 -11.27 -1.98
CA TRP A 258 -1.52 -12.49 -1.55
C TRP A 258 -1.52 -13.56 -2.64
N THR A 259 -0.59 -14.47 -2.52
CA THR A 259 -0.48 -15.72 -3.30
C THR A 259 0.05 -16.82 -2.37
N SER A 260 0.39 -17.97 -2.93
CA SER A 260 1.07 -19.03 -2.16
C SER A 260 2.45 -18.62 -1.62
N THR A 261 3.07 -17.56 -2.16
CA THR A 261 4.43 -17.13 -1.79
C THR A 261 4.52 -15.72 -1.25
N THR A 262 3.57 -14.84 -1.56
CA THR A 262 3.64 -13.42 -1.19
C THR A 262 2.43 -13.01 -0.35
N ARG A 263 2.65 -12.06 0.58
CA ARG A 263 1.59 -11.41 1.36
C ARG A 263 1.90 -9.94 1.53
N HIS A 264 1.00 -9.07 1.07
CA HIS A 264 1.22 -7.64 0.98
C HIS A 264 -0.01 -6.88 1.48
N ASP A 265 0.21 -5.70 2.03
CA ASP A 265 -0.86 -4.76 2.33
C ASP A 265 -0.38 -3.33 2.14
N VAL A 266 -1.29 -2.46 1.72
CA VAL A 266 -1.15 -1.02 1.82
C VAL A 266 -2.40 -0.48 2.50
N ALA A 267 -2.20 0.22 3.61
CA ALA A 267 -3.25 0.68 4.49
C ALA A 267 -3.10 2.17 4.82
N TYR A 268 -4.21 2.90 4.80
CA TYR A 268 -4.35 4.20 5.45
C TYR A 268 -5.09 3.98 6.76
N VAL A 269 -4.53 4.49 7.84
CA VAL A 269 -5.07 4.34 9.20
C VAL A 269 -5.30 5.71 9.80
N GLU A 270 -6.46 5.89 10.43
CA GLU A 270 -6.72 7.00 11.32
C GLU A 270 -6.91 6.47 12.75
N THR A 271 -6.19 7.09 13.68
CA THR A 271 -6.20 6.70 15.09
C THR A 271 -7.19 7.54 15.91
N PRO A 272 -7.68 7.05 17.06
CA PRO A 272 -8.63 7.79 17.91
C PRO A 272 -8.12 9.14 18.40
N ASP A 273 -6.80 9.27 18.57
CA ASP A 273 -6.09 10.48 19.03
C ASP A 273 -5.74 11.46 17.90
N GLY A 274 -6.25 11.19 16.68
CA GLY A 274 -6.08 12.07 15.53
C GLY A 274 -4.86 11.79 14.67
N GLY A 275 -4.11 10.74 14.97
CA GLY A 275 -3.00 10.27 14.12
C GLY A 275 -3.52 9.81 12.76
N LYS A 276 -2.74 10.03 11.70
CA LYS A 276 -3.03 9.63 10.33
C LYS A 276 -1.77 9.19 9.65
N PHE A 277 -1.77 8.01 9.06
CA PHE A 277 -0.61 7.50 8.34
C PHE A 277 -0.97 6.51 7.23
N VAL A 278 -0.10 6.40 6.24
CA VAL A 278 -0.11 5.31 5.26
C VAL A 278 1.03 4.36 5.56
N LEU A 279 0.73 3.08 5.60
CA LEU A 279 1.71 2.00 5.79
C LEU A 279 1.58 1.00 4.65
N ALA A 280 2.65 0.81 3.89
CA ALA A 280 2.80 -0.28 2.95
C ALA A 280 3.78 -1.32 3.50
N THR A 281 3.39 -2.59 3.55
CA THR A 281 4.23 -3.70 3.99
C THR A 281 4.14 -4.83 2.99
N PHE A 282 5.26 -5.17 2.35
CA PHE A 282 5.35 -6.26 1.39
C PHE A 282 6.25 -7.36 1.93
N THR A 283 5.80 -8.62 1.82
CA THR A 283 6.57 -9.80 2.20
C THR A 283 6.59 -10.84 1.10
N SER A 284 7.73 -11.45 0.87
CA SER A 284 7.93 -12.54 -0.09
C SER A 284 8.34 -13.82 0.65
N ASN A 285 7.99 -14.98 0.09
CA ASN A 285 8.28 -16.32 0.62
C ASN A 285 7.67 -16.66 2.01
N HIS A 286 6.85 -15.75 2.57
CA HIS A 286 6.26 -15.86 3.91
C HIS A 286 4.74 -15.64 3.89
N SER A 287 4.03 -16.13 2.87
CA SER A 287 2.58 -15.92 2.73
C SER A 287 1.76 -16.50 3.90
N ASN A 288 2.24 -17.57 4.53
CA ASN A 288 1.60 -18.24 5.65
C ASN A 288 1.93 -17.63 7.02
N ASP A 289 2.97 -16.79 7.11
CA ASP A 289 3.37 -16.13 8.36
C ASP A 289 2.56 -14.84 8.53
N ARG A 290 1.28 -15.02 8.87
CA ARG A 290 0.23 -13.99 8.86
C ARG A 290 0.46 -12.86 9.85
N GLU A 291 1.33 -13.02 10.83
CA GLU A 291 1.67 -12.04 11.86
C GLU A 291 2.79 -11.06 11.45
N ILE A 292 3.44 -11.23 10.30
CA ILE A 292 4.51 -10.32 9.84
C ILE A 292 3.93 -8.90 9.65
N ILE A 293 2.92 -8.74 8.80
CA ILE A 293 2.29 -7.42 8.54
C ILE A 293 1.71 -6.79 9.82
N PRO A 294 0.94 -7.53 10.65
CA PRO A 294 0.46 -7.00 11.93
C PRO A 294 1.58 -6.58 12.89
N THR A 295 2.71 -7.29 12.92
CA THR A 295 3.85 -6.93 13.76
C THR A 295 4.42 -5.57 13.38
N VAL A 296 4.65 -5.34 12.08
CA VAL A 296 5.07 -4.02 11.56
C VAL A 296 4.06 -2.94 11.96
N ALA A 297 2.77 -3.20 11.76
CA ALA A 297 1.71 -2.24 12.04
C ALA A 297 1.59 -1.89 13.54
N ARG A 298 1.78 -2.85 14.45
CA ARG A 298 1.79 -2.60 15.91
C ARG A 298 2.93 -1.67 16.30
N VAL A 299 4.16 -1.96 15.83
CA VAL A 299 5.35 -1.11 16.14
C VAL A 299 5.17 0.31 15.62
N VAL A 300 4.65 0.46 14.39
CA VAL A 300 4.37 1.77 13.80
C VAL A 300 3.33 2.53 14.61
N ASN A 301 2.21 1.89 14.94
CA ASN A 301 1.10 2.50 15.65
C ASN A 301 1.47 2.89 17.10
N GLU A 302 2.36 2.16 17.75
CA GLU A 302 2.89 2.50 19.08
C GLU A 302 3.87 3.68 19.02
N GLY A 303 4.61 3.81 17.92
CA GLY A 303 5.64 4.83 17.77
C GLY A 303 5.18 6.17 17.18
N LEU A 304 3.97 6.23 16.60
CA LEU A 304 3.40 7.47 16.05
C LEU A 304 2.52 8.27 17.04
N LYS A 305 2.48 7.83 18.31
CA LYS A 305 1.73 8.53 19.38
C LYS A 305 2.30 9.91 19.67
#